data_a2c9e1f832b0afb5d511f4acad68193f
#
_entry.id   a2c9e1f832b0afb5d511f4acad68193f
#
_cell.length_a   1.000
_cell.length_b   1.000
_cell.length_c   1.000
_cell.angle_alpha   90.00
_cell.angle_beta   90.00
_cell.angle_gamma   90.00
#
_symmetry.space_group_name_H-M   'P 1'
#
loop_
_entity.id
_entity.type
_entity.pdbx_description
1 polymer ?
#
loop_
_entity_poly.entity_id
_entity_poly.type
_entity_poly.pdbx_seq_one_letter_code
_entity_poly.pdbx_strand_id
1 'polypeptide(L)'
;MDQGKQTKEKAEKLAVMKKLSTSKELFVLMSLCTKMPFVMCDPETFDDEVFLYEKEEDIKREGQRFLDQKIPLQIAKIDNKQFLHFYSNLFTMGVNCLVFNGYMEDEYKLQLADLVNRPGQNLKEGQIWVENPGLHLTALYFMQEVRRQKFEKLPKELQELQEE
;
A
#
# COMPACT_ATOMS: atom_id res chain seq x y z
N MET A 1 -16.28 -25.89 9.16
CA MET A 1 -14.94 -25.49 9.59
C MET A 1 -14.40 -24.30 8.82
N ASP A 2 -14.60 -24.25 7.51
CA ASP A 2 -14.09 -23.13 6.70
C ASP A 2 -14.79 -21.80 7.00
N GLN A 3 -16.04 -21.84 7.43
CA GLN A 3 -16.79 -20.63 7.78
C GLN A 3 -16.22 -19.90 9.01
N GLY A 4 -15.70 -20.64 9.98
CA GLY A 4 -15.08 -20.05 11.18
C GLY A 4 -13.77 -19.33 10.87
N LYS A 5 -12.93 -19.90 10.00
CA LYS A 5 -11.68 -19.27 9.55
C LYS A 5 -11.94 -18.03 8.72
N GLN A 6 -12.89 -18.10 7.78
CA GLN A 6 -13.26 -16.96 6.92
C GLN A 6 -13.80 -15.81 7.74
N THR A 7 -14.63 -16.11 8.78
CA THR A 7 -15.16 -15.09 9.65
C THR A 7 -14.06 -14.41 10.48
N LYS A 8 -13.08 -15.19 10.96
CA LYS A 8 -11.96 -14.68 11.74
C LYS A 8 -11.05 -13.80 10.88
N GLU A 9 -10.73 -14.26 9.67
CA GLU A 9 -9.92 -13.50 8.70
C GLU A 9 -10.60 -12.18 8.33
N LYS A 10 -11.91 -12.23 8.10
CA LYS A 10 -12.70 -11.05 7.79
C LYS A 10 -12.71 -10.07 8.94
N ALA A 11 -12.81 -10.55 10.18
CA ALA A 11 -12.75 -9.72 11.38
C ALA A 11 -11.39 -9.05 11.54
N GLU A 12 -10.29 -9.76 11.29
CA GLU A 12 -8.95 -9.22 11.32
C GLU A 12 -8.78 -8.13 10.25
N LYS A 13 -9.24 -8.39 9.04
CA LYS A 13 -9.19 -7.46 7.94
C LYS A 13 -9.93 -6.16 8.27
N LEU A 14 -11.15 -6.28 8.80
CA LEU A 14 -11.96 -5.12 9.18
C LEU A 14 -11.31 -4.32 10.31
N ALA A 15 -10.70 -5.02 11.28
CA ALA A 15 -10.00 -4.36 12.39
C ALA A 15 -8.80 -3.55 11.89
N VAL A 16 -8.02 -4.11 10.96
CA VAL A 16 -6.87 -3.41 10.36
C VAL A 16 -7.35 -2.24 9.51
N MET A 17 -8.38 -2.43 8.69
CA MET A 17 -8.96 -1.35 7.88
C MET A 17 -9.44 -0.20 8.76
N LYS A 18 -10.06 -0.51 9.90
CA LYS A 18 -10.50 0.49 10.85
C LYS A 18 -9.31 1.27 11.40
N LYS A 19 -8.25 0.59 11.83
CA LYS A 19 -7.04 1.24 12.34
C LYS A 19 -6.40 2.14 11.28
N LEU A 20 -6.30 1.67 10.04
CA LEU A 20 -5.71 2.43 8.94
C LEU A 20 -6.58 3.62 8.51
N SER A 21 -7.86 3.64 8.86
CA SER A 21 -8.78 4.71 8.49
C SER A 21 -9.03 5.70 9.63
N THR A 22 -9.06 5.23 10.89
CA THR A 22 -9.50 6.03 12.03
C THR A 22 -8.40 6.38 13.03
N SER A 23 -7.20 5.83 12.89
CA SER A 23 -6.07 6.20 13.75
C SER A 23 -5.79 7.69 13.63
N LYS A 24 -5.33 8.29 14.73
CA LYS A 24 -4.98 9.71 14.76
C LYS A 24 -3.78 9.99 13.86
N GLU A 25 -2.83 9.08 13.86
CA GLU A 25 -1.60 9.18 13.08
C GLU A 25 -1.07 7.78 12.77
N LEU A 26 -0.30 7.68 11.70
CA LEU A 26 0.42 6.45 11.32
C LEU A 26 1.85 6.82 10.94
N PHE A 27 2.73 5.84 11.00
CA PHE A 27 4.14 6.02 10.65
C PHE A 27 4.46 5.18 9.43
N VAL A 28 5.20 5.76 8.50
CA VAL A 28 5.56 5.12 7.23
C VAL A 28 7.06 5.15 7.03
N LEU A 29 7.60 4.07 6.44
CA LEU A 29 8.99 4.05 6.00
C LEU A 29 9.12 4.78 4.67
N MET A 30 10.01 5.77 4.63
CA MET A 30 10.28 6.56 3.44
C MET A 30 11.70 6.29 2.95
N SER A 31 11.89 6.32 1.65
CA SER A 31 13.23 6.27 1.09
C SER A 31 13.94 7.60 1.32
N LEU A 32 15.10 7.56 1.94
CA LEU A 32 15.90 8.76 2.18
C LEU A 32 16.39 9.38 0.86
N CYS A 33 16.65 8.54 -0.12
CA CYS A 33 17.19 8.98 -1.42
C CYS A 33 16.14 9.68 -2.28
N THR A 34 14.94 9.12 -2.35
CA THR A 34 13.89 9.64 -3.24
C THR A 34 12.90 10.56 -2.55
N LYS A 35 12.86 10.54 -1.22
CA LYS A 35 11.84 11.24 -0.40
C LYS A 35 10.43 10.75 -0.67
N MET A 36 10.31 9.56 -1.25
CA MET A 36 9.05 8.88 -1.52
C MET A 36 8.85 7.72 -0.56
N PRO A 37 7.63 7.21 -0.38
CA PRO A 37 7.45 5.99 0.41
C PRO A 37 8.33 4.85 -0.10
N PHE A 38 8.92 4.12 0.83
CA PHE A 38 9.74 2.96 0.50
C PHE A 38 8.83 1.83 0.03
N VAL A 39 9.06 1.35 -1.18
CA VAL A 39 8.26 0.28 -1.78
C VAL A 39 9.11 -0.97 -1.91
N MET A 40 8.59 -2.08 -1.42
CA MET A 40 9.24 -3.37 -1.52
C MET A 40 8.38 -4.31 -2.34
N CYS A 41 8.96 -4.92 -3.36
CA CYS A 41 8.25 -5.88 -4.20
C CYS A 41 8.35 -7.28 -3.59
N ASP A 42 7.20 -7.93 -3.39
CA ASP A 42 7.16 -9.32 -2.96
C ASP A 42 7.49 -10.21 -4.15
N PRO A 43 8.55 -11.02 -4.07
CA PRO A 43 8.97 -11.85 -5.22
C PRO A 43 8.00 -13.00 -5.54
N GLU A 44 7.13 -13.37 -4.62
CA GLU A 44 6.16 -14.44 -4.83
C GLU A 44 4.85 -13.93 -5.42
N THR A 45 4.31 -12.84 -4.86
CA THR A 45 3.00 -12.30 -5.26
C THR A 45 3.10 -11.15 -6.26
N PHE A 46 4.29 -10.58 -6.41
CA PHE A 46 4.56 -9.36 -7.21
C PHE A 46 3.80 -8.13 -6.72
N ASP A 47 3.36 -8.16 -5.46
CA ASP A 47 2.78 -6.98 -4.83
C ASP A 47 3.85 -5.94 -4.54
N ASP A 48 3.52 -4.68 -4.79
CA ASP A 48 4.35 -3.54 -4.39
C ASP A 48 3.86 -3.07 -3.03
N GLU A 49 4.69 -3.23 -2.01
CA GLU A 49 4.32 -3.09 -0.61
C GLU A 49 4.89 -1.84 0.02
N VAL A 50 4.06 -1.12 0.77
CA VAL A 50 4.48 0.00 1.63
C VAL A 50 4.18 -0.38 3.07
N PHE A 51 5.15 -0.08 3.97
CA PHE A 51 5.07 -0.45 5.38
C PHE A 51 4.52 0.71 6.22
N LEU A 52 3.45 0.43 6.96
CA LEU A 52 2.83 1.36 7.88
C LEU A 52 2.79 0.77 9.29
N TYR A 53 3.03 1.60 10.28
CA TYR A 53 3.04 1.20 11.69
C TYR A 53 2.16 2.12 12.52
N GLU A 54 1.52 1.53 13.50
CA GLU A 54 0.66 2.26 14.45
C GLU A 54 1.49 3.07 15.44
N LYS A 55 2.67 2.56 15.83
CA LYS A 55 3.50 3.17 16.86
C LYS A 55 4.88 3.52 16.36
N GLU A 56 5.38 4.68 16.78
CA GLU A 56 6.71 5.15 16.40
C GLU A 56 7.82 4.21 16.87
N GLU A 57 7.71 3.68 18.09
CA GLU A 57 8.69 2.76 18.64
C GLU A 57 8.82 1.47 17.81
N ASP A 58 7.71 1.01 17.25
CA ASP A 58 7.67 -0.20 16.44
C ASP A 58 8.34 0.02 15.08
N ILE A 59 8.06 1.14 14.42
CA ILE A 59 8.68 1.43 13.13
C ILE A 59 10.19 1.68 13.29
N LYS A 60 10.61 2.27 14.38
CA LYS A 60 12.04 2.45 14.66
C LYS A 60 12.76 1.12 14.84
N ARG A 61 12.15 0.22 15.60
CA ARG A 61 12.73 -1.10 15.84
C ARG A 61 12.78 -1.95 14.56
N GLU A 62 11.65 -2.07 13.87
CA GLU A 62 11.56 -2.90 12.67
C GLU A 62 12.27 -2.27 11.48
N GLY A 63 12.30 -0.96 11.39
CA GLY A 63 13.04 -0.26 10.35
C GLY A 63 14.54 -0.44 10.43
N GLN A 64 15.06 -0.75 11.62
CA GLN A 64 16.48 -0.99 11.82
C GLN A 64 17.00 -2.16 10.96
N ARG A 65 16.16 -3.14 10.67
CA ARG A 65 16.49 -4.26 9.77
C ARG A 65 16.99 -3.77 8.43
N PHE A 66 16.34 -2.78 7.88
CA PHE A 66 16.67 -2.23 6.56
C PHE A 66 17.94 -1.39 6.63
N LEU A 67 18.12 -0.65 7.72
CA LEU A 67 19.34 0.12 7.94
C LEU A 67 20.55 -0.80 8.08
N ASP A 68 20.38 -1.93 8.75
CA ASP A 68 21.42 -2.94 8.89
C ASP A 68 21.80 -3.55 7.53
N GLN A 69 20.87 -3.58 6.58
CA GLN A 69 21.12 -4.00 5.20
C GLN A 69 21.60 -2.85 4.31
N LYS A 70 21.91 -1.70 4.90
CA LYS A 70 22.39 -0.49 4.22
C LYS A 70 21.35 0.12 3.26
N ILE A 71 20.07 -0.06 3.55
CA ILE A 71 18.99 0.60 2.85
C ILE A 71 18.70 1.92 3.56
N PRO A 72 18.92 3.08 2.93
CA PRO A 72 18.74 4.36 3.61
C PRO A 72 17.26 4.73 3.69
N LEU A 73 16.72 4.69 4.92
CA LEU A 73 15.32 4.99 5.21
C LEU A 73 15.20 6.12 6.21
N GLN A 74 14.05 6.77 6.19
CA GLN A 74 13.61 7.71 7.21
C GLN A 74 12.18 7.40 7.59
N ILE A 75 11.75 7.86 8.76
CA ILE A 75 10.40 7.67 9.24
C ILE A 75 9.62 8.96 9.02
N ALA A 76 8.42 8.85 8.46
CA ALA A 76 7.50 9.98 8.35
C ALA A 76 6.23 9.68 9.13
N LYS A 77 5.69 10.70 9.78
CA LYS A 77 4.41 10.64 10.47
C LYS A 77 3.34 11.20 9.53
N ILE A 78 2.22 10.51 9.43
CA ILE A 78 1.08 10.94 8.62
C ILE A 78 -0.10 11.14 9.56
N ASP A 79 -0.67 12.33 9.56
CA ASP A 79 -1.86 12.64 10.34
C ASP A 79 -3.12 12.14 9.63
N ASN A 80 -4.16 11.83 10.40
CA ASN A 80 -5.42 11.30 9.88
C ASN A 80 -5.98 12.11 8.71
N LYS A 81 -5.86 13.43 8.76
CA LYS A 81 -6.32 14.33 7.69
C LYS A 81 -5.67 14.04 6.34
N GLN A 82 -4.49 13.44 6.36
CA GLN A 82 -3.69 13.17 5.16
C GLN A 82 -3.86 11.75 4.64
N PHE A 83 -4.57 10.89 5.37
CA PHE A 83 -4.66 9.47 5.05
C PHE A 83 -5.22 9.21 3.65
N LEU A 84 -6.35 9.81 3.32
CA LEU A 84 -6.99 9.59 2.01
C LEU A 84 -6.07 10.06 0.88
N HIS A 85 -5.47 11.22 1.03
CA HIS A 85 -4.52 11.76 0.06
C HIS A 85 -3.29 10.84 -0.08
N PHE A 86 -2.76 10.37 1.04
CA PHE A 86 -1.61 9.48 1.06
C PHE A 86 -1.93 8.15 0.34
N TYR A 87 -3.06 7.52 0.68
CA TYR A 87 -3.47 6.27 0.05
C TYR A 87 -3.73 6.44 -1.44
N SER A 88 -4.35 7.55 -1.83
CA SER A 88 -4.61 7.84 -3.24
C SER A 88 -3.30 8.02 -4.02
N ASN A 89 -2.33 8.70 -3.44
CA ASN A 89 -1.01 8.87 -4.05
C ASN A 89 -0.29 7.53 -4.21
N LEU A 90 -0.33 6.68 -3.20
CA LEU A 90 0.25 5.34 -3.30
C LEU A 90 -0.38 4.54 -4.44
N PHE A 91 -1.69 4.64 -4.56
CA PHE A 91 -2.43 3.94 -5.61
C PHE A 91 -2.01 4.44 -7.00
N THR A 92 -1.82 5.74 -7.17
CA THR A 92 -1.36 6.31 -8.45
C THR A 92 0.09 5.94 -8.76
N MET A 93 0.91 5.69 -7.75
CA MET A 93 2.29 5.23 -7.91
C MET A 93 2.39 3.75 -8.31
N GLY A 94 1.29 3.03 -8.26
CA GLY A 94 1.26 1.61 -8.57
C GLY A 94 1.43 0.70 -7.35
N VAL A 95 1.42 1.25 -6.15
CA VAL A 95 1.41 0.47 -4.91
C VAL A 95 0.05 -0.20 -4.77
N ASN A 96 0.04 -1.48 -4.50
CA ASN A 96 -1.20 -2.25 -4.39
C ASN A 96 -1.39 -2.93 -3.02
N CYS A 97 -0.38 -2.90 -2.16
CA CYS A 97 -0.43 -3.58 -0.87
C CYS A 97 0.12 -2.69 0.25
N LEU A 98 -0.56 -2.69 1.39
CA LEU A 98 -0.09 -2.06 2.62
C LEU A 98 0.28 -3.16 3.60
N VAL A 99 1.49 -3.10 4.16
CA VAL A 99 1.92 -4.02 5.21
C VAL A 99 1.80 -3.27 6.53
N PHE A 100 0.79 -3.61 7.30
CA PHE A 100 0.54 -3.02 8.62
C PHE A 100 1.32 -3.80 9.67
N ASN A 101 2.10 -3.10 10.49
CA ASN A 101 2.95 -3.68 11.53
C ASN A 101 3.85 -4.81 11.00
N GLY A 102 4.53 -4.55 9.87
CA GLY A 102 5.40 -5.53 9.22
C GLY A 102 6.46 -6.11 10.15
N TYR A 103 6.70 -7.41 10.03
CA TYR A 103 7.63 -8.21 10.84
C TYR A 103 7.24 -8.36 12.31
N MET A 104 6.06 -7.85 12.71
CA MET A 104 5.50 -8.04 14.06
C MET A 104 4.51 -9.21 14.06
N GLU A 105 4.14 -9.68 15.26
CA GLU A 105 3.19 -10.79 15.39
C GLU A 105 1.83 -10.49 14.77
N ASP A 106 1.41 -9.22 14.85
CA ASP A 106 0.14 -8.77 14.30
C ASP A 106 0.27 -8.20 12.88
N GLU A 107 1.33 -8.56 12.15
CA GLU A 107 1.50 -8.15 10.77
C GLU A 107 0.29 -8.52 9.92
N TYR A 108 -0.18 -7.58 9.13
CA TYR A 108 -1.28 -7.82 8.21
C TYR A 108 -1.03 -7.15 6.87
N LYS A 109 -1.19 -7.90 5.79
CA LYS A 109 -1.07 -7.37 4.43
C LYS A 109 -2.45 -7.09 3.88
N LEU A 110 -2.74 -5.83 3.60
CA LEU A 110 -4.03 -5.38 3.09
C LEU A 110 -3.88 -4.87 1.66
N GLN A 111 -4.80 -5.28 0.80
CA GLN A 111 -4.85 -4.70 -0.55
C GLN A 111 -5.31 -3.25 -0.45
N LEU A 112 -4.55 -2.36 -1.06
CA LEU A 112 -4.83 -0.92 -1.00
C LEU A 112 -6.21 -0.58 -1.57
N ALA A 113 -6.64 -1.30 -2.61
CA ALA A 113 -7.95 -1.11 -3.20
C ALA A 113 -9.10 -1.29 -2.19
N ASP A 114 -8.94 -2.25 -1.27
CA ASP A 114 -9.96 -2.51 -0.23
C ASP A 114 -10.10 -1.33 0.73
N LEU A 115 -8.99 -0.64 0.99
CA LEU A 115 -8.99 0.49 1.92
C LEU A 115 -9.62 1.74 1.30
N VAL A 116 -9.37 1.99 0.02
CA VAL A 116 -9.92 3.16 -0.67
C VAL A 116 -11.36 2.96 -1.13
N ASN A 117 -11.83 1.71 -1.22
CA ASN A 117 -13.22 1.41 -1.53
C ASN A 117 -14.05 1.43 -0.24
N ARG A 118 -14.90 2.43 -0.11
CA ARG A 118 -15.76 2.57 1.08
C ARG A 118 -17.01 1.72 0.97
N PRO A 119 -17.51 1.18 2.10
CA PRO A 119 -18.79 0.46 2.09
C PRO A 119 -19.93 1.32 1.53
N GLY A 120 -20.78 0.72 0.73
CA GLY A 120 -21.93 1.40 0.12
C GLY A 120 -21.62 2.14 -1.17
N GLN A 121 -20.36 2.22 -1.56
CA GLN A 121 -19.96 2.77 -2.85
C GLN A 121 -19.57 1.62 -3.76
N ASN A 122 -20.29 1.43 -4.85
CA ASN A 122 -20.05 0.34 -5.80
C ASN A 122 -18.85 0.67 -6.70
N LEU A 123 -17.69 0.89 -6.10
CA LEU A 123 -16.47 1.11 -6.85
C LEU A 123 -15.92 -0.22 -7.33
N LYS A 124 -15.59 -0.28 -8.60
CA LYS A 124 -14.96 -1.45 -9.20
C LYS A 124 -13.50 -1.56 -8.74
N GLU A 125 -12.95 -2.76 -8.84
CA GLU A 125 -11.55 -2.99 -8.54
C GLU A 125 -10.66 -2.00 -9.30
N GLY A 126 -9.71 -1.41 -8.59
CA GLY A 126 -8.77 -0.44 -9.16
C GLY A 126 -9.26 1.00 -9.20
N GLN A 127 -10.50 1.27 -8.80
CA GLN A 127 -11.00 2.64 -8.69
C GLN A 127 -10.70 3.22 -7.32
N ILE A 128 -10.44 4.52 -7.30
CA ILE A 128 -10.15 5.25 -6.06
C ILE A 128 -11.37 6.09 -5.71
N TRP A 129 -11.79 6.02 -4.43
CA TRP A 129 -12.81 6.93 -3.95
C TRP A 129 -12.19 8.31 -3.73
N VAL A 130 -12.76 9.34 -4.34
CA VAL A 130 -12.42 10.76 -4.11
C VAL A 130 -13.70 11.55 -4.11
N GLU A 131 -13.70 12.69 -3.41
CA GLU A 131 -14.88 13.57 -3.38
C GLU A 131 -15.15 14.19 -4.74
N ASN A 132 -14.12 14.41 -5.52
CA ASN A 132 -14.23 14.96 -6.87
C ASN A 132 -14.16 13.84 -7.90
N PRO A 133 -15.27 13.50 -8.58
CA PRO A 133 -15.28 12.43 -9.59
C PRO A 133 -14.30 12.65 -10.74
N GLY A 134 -14.02 13.91 -11.10
CA GLY A 134 -13.04 14.23 -12.14
C GLY A 134 -11.65 13.79 -11.76
N LEU A 135 -11.25 14.00 -10.51
CA LEU A 135 -9.96 13.55 -10.00
C LEU A 135 -9.86 12.03 -9.95
N HIS A 136 -10.97 11.37 -9.62
CA HIS A 136 -11.05 9.91 -9.61
C HIS A 136 -10.69 9.33 -10.99
N LEU A 137 -11.35 9.83 -12.04
CA LEU A 137 -11.10 9.37 -13.40
C LEU A 137 -9.68 9.67 -13.85
N THR A 138 -9.16 10.83 -13.49
CA THR A 138 -7.80 11.23 -13.82
C THR A 138 -6.76 10.33 -13.16
N ALA A 139 -6.96 10.01 -11.87
CA ALA A 139 -6.06 9.15 -11.12
C ALA A 139 -6.02 7.74 -11.72
N LEU A 140 -7.18 7.18 -12.05
CA LEU A 140 -7.27 5.85 -12.65
C LEU A 140 -6.57 5.80 -14.01
N TYR A 141 -6.83 6.79 -14.86
CA TYR A 141 -6.20 6.90 -16.17
C TYR A 141 -4.68 7.01 -16.04
N PHE A 142 -4.20 7.85 -15.15
CA PHE A 142 -2.78 8.06 -14.92
C PHE A 142 -2.08 6.78 -14.49
N MET A 143 -2.70 6.01 -13.59
CA MET A 143 -2.16 4.75 -13.12
C MET A 143 -2.02 3.73 -14.26
N GLN A 144 -3.05 3.62 -15.12
CA GLN A 144 -3.02 2.73 -16.27
C GLN A 144 -1.92 3.12 -17.25
N GLU A 145 -1.77 4.41 -17.49
CA GLU A 145 -0.75 4.95 -18.39
C GLU A 145 0.67 4.68 -17.87
N VAL A 146 0.89 4.85 -16.57
CA VAL A 146 2.19 4.58 -15.95
C VAL A 146 2.54 3.10 -16.09
N ARG A 147 1.59 2.20 -15.87
CA ARG A 147 1.82 0.75 -16.03
C ARG A 147 2.17 0.40 -17.47
N ARG A 148 1.44 0.97 -18.42
CA ARG A 148 1.69 0.75 -19.84
C ARG A 148 3.09 1.22 -20.25
N GLN A 149 3.48 2.40 -19.81
CA GLN A 149 4.81 2.95 -20.13
C GLN A 149 5.92 2.11 -19.51
N LYS A 150 5.77 1.65 -18.30
CA LYS A 150 6.75 0.77 -17.65
C LYS A 150 6.93 -0.52 -18.43
N PHE A 151 5.84 -1.12 -18.90
CA PHE A 151 5.90 -2.35 -19.68
C PHE A 151 6.59 -2.12 -21.03
N GLU A 152 6.24 -1.08 -21.75
CA GLU A 152 6.81 -0.76 -23.04
C GLU A 152 8.30 -0.44 -23.00
N LYS A 153 8.80 0.06 -21.88
CA LYS A 153 10.23 0.35 -21.69
C LYS A 153 11.07 -0.89 -21.37
N LEU A 154 10.44 -2.02 -21.10
CA LEU A 154 11.18 -3.24 -20.87
C LEU A 154 11.78 -3.76 -22.18
N PRO A 155 13.01 -4.33 -22.15
CA PRO A 155 13.53 -5.05 -23.30
C PRO A 155 12.56 -6.13 -23.77
N LYS A 156 12.50 -6.38 -25.06
CA LYS A 156 11.59 -7.38 -25.66
C LYS A 156 11.65 -8.73 -24.96
N GLU A 157 12.86 -9.16 -24.63
CA GLU A 157 13.10 -10.43 -23.97
C GLU A 157 12.40 -10.50 -22.60
N LEU A 158 12.43 -9.42 -21.83
CA LEU A 158 11.77 -9.35 -20.54
C LEU A 158 10.25 -9.23 -20.68
N GLN A 159 9.76 -8.55 -21.73
CA GLN A 159 8.33 -8.51 -22.02
C GLN A 159 7.78 -9.90 -22.33
N GLU A 160 8.50 -10.67 -23.13
CA GLU A 160 8.13 -12.06 -23.46
C GLU A 160 8.08 -12.96 -22.23
N LEU A 161 9.01 -12.77 -21.28
CA LEU A 161 9.02 -13.52 -20.02
C LEU A 161 7.81 -13.19 -19.14
N GLN A 162 7.33 -11.95 -19.18
CA GLN A 162 6.15 -11.55 -18.39
C GLN A 162 4.85 -12.03 -19.00
N GLU A 163 4.81 -12.29 -20.31
CA GLU A 163 3.63 -12.81 -20.99
C GLU A 163 3.45 -14.31 -20.81
N GLU A 164 4.50 -15.03 -20.43
CA GLU A 164 4.46 -16.44 -20.12
C GLU A 164 4.03 -16.67 -18.66
#